data_2caf855c5d0750a20feadad228e82c97
#
_entry.id   2caf855c5d0750a20feadad228e82c97
#
_cell.length_a   1.000
_cell.length_b   1.000
_cell.length_c   1.000
_cell.angle_alpha   90.00
_cell.angle_beta   90.00
_cell.angle_gamma   90.00
#
_symmetry.space_group_name_H-M   'P 1'
#
loop_
_entity.id
_entity.type
_entity.pdbx_description
1 polymer ?
#
loop_
_entity_poly.entity_id
_entity_poly.type
_entity_poly.pdbx_seq_one_letter_code
_entity_poly.pdbx_strand_id
1 'polypeptide(L)'
;MGPAGSGKSYVARELAHKLRAVYLDKDSVAGELVDAALELAGRQAGGREDDPTYIERLMPAEYAALFATAADNLRLGLPVVLDAPFAAYLGDPDFLITSADRASWPTGTPLVVVEVRTSAETVRARLIQRALPRDQAKLADWPAFWQRLGTQDCAWSGAQHVVVDNDDEPDLDAVVGLTDDAGRARPHTL
;
A
#
# COMPACT_ATOMS: atom_id res chain seq x y z
N MET A 1 -3.51 -2.33 2.40
CA MET A 1 -3.71 -2.84 1.02
C MET A 1 -5.20 -3.02 0.72
N GLY A 2 -5.57 -3.32 -0.55
CA GLY A 2 -6.96 -3.49 -0.98
C GLY A 2 -7.13 -3.10 -2.45
N PRO A 3 -8.27 -3.43 -3.08
CA PRO A 3 -8.49 -3.15 -4.50
C PRO A 3 -8.58 -1.66 -4.85
N ALA A 4 -8.49 -1.35 -6.14
CA ALA A 4 -8.77 -0.01 -6.61
C ALA A 4 -10.22 0.37 -6.25
N GLY A 5 -10.44 1.54 -5.66
CA GLY A 5 -11.75 1.99 -5.19
C GLY A 5 -12.14 1.56 -3.78
N SER A 6 -11.38 0.69 -3.09
CA SER A 6 -11.68 0.29 -1.71
C SER A 6 -11.48 1.40 -0.67
N GLY A 7 -10.85 2.51 -1.02
CA GLY A 7 -10.57 3.60 -0.08
C GLY A 7 -9.29 3.42 0.74
N LYS A 8 -8.34 2.60 0.29
CA LYS A 8 -7.03 2.40 0.94
C LYS A 8 -6.37 3.69 1.42
N SER A 9 -6.29 4.68 0.52
CA SER A 9 -5.61 5.94 0.83
C SER A 9 -6.38 6.79 1.84
N TYR A 10 -7.71 6.63 1.93
CA TYR A 10 -8.49 7.24 3.00
C TYR A 10 -8.14 6.59 4.35
N VAL A 11 -8.25 5.25 4.44
CA VAL A 11 -7.91 4.50 5.64
C VAL A 11 -6.46 4.74 6.07
N ALA A 12 -5.52 4.76 5.12
CA ALA A 12 -4.10 5.00 5.41
C ALA A 12 -3.83 6.40 5.99
N ARG A 13 -4.52 7.44 5.49
CA ARG A 13 -4.40 8.80 6.06
C ARG A 13 -5.02 8.91 7.44
N GLU A 14 -6.19 8.31 7.66
CA GLU A 14 -6.83 8.27 8.97
C GLU A 14 -5.95 7.54 10.01
N LEU A 15 -5.36 6.41 9.62
CA LEU A 15 -4.38 5.70 10.45
C LEU A 15 -3.16 6.57 10.75
N ALA A 16 -2.58 7.20 9.74
CA ALA A 16 -1.43 8.07 9.93
C ALA A 16 -1.75 9.23 10.89
N HIS A 17 -2.93 9.81 10.77
CA HIS A 17 -3.40 10.86 11.68
C HIS A 17 -3.57 10.35 13.12
N LYS A 18 -4.28 9.23 13.31
CA LYS A 18 -4.51 8.63 14.64
C LYS A 18 -3.21 8.21 15.32
N LEU A 19 -2.27 7.62 14.57
CA LEU A 19 -0.98 7.13 15.07
C LEU A 19 0.11 8.22 15.12
N ARG A 20 -0.17 9.43 14.63
CA ARG A 20 0.85 10.47 14.41
C ARG A 20 2.05 9.94 13.61
N ALA A 21 1.75 9.11 12.61
CA ALA A 21 2.71 8.44 11.77
C ALA A 21 3.02 9.25 10.51
N VAL A 22 4.19 9.00 9.93
CA VAL A 22 4.53 9.51 8.60
C VAL A 22 3.71 8.73 7.56
N TYR A 23 2.95 9.44 6.74
CA TYR A 23 2.20 8.87 5.63
C TYR A 23 3.06 8.89 4.37
N LEU A 24 3.31 7.73 3.79
CA LEU A 24 4.09 7.56 2.56
C LEU A 24 3.23 6.88 1.50
N ASP A 25 2.79 7.65 0.53
CA ASP A 25 2.09 7.16 -0.67
C ASP A 25 3.11 6.89 -1.78
N LYS A 26 3.04 5.70 -2.38
CA LYS A 26 4.00 5.27 -3.41
C LYS A 26 4.06 6.21 -4.61
N ASP A 27 2.88 6.66 -5.06
CA ASP A 27 2.81 7.53 -6.24
C ASP A 27 3.34 8.94 -5.90
N SER A 28 3.14 9.41 -4.68
CA SER A 28 3.71 10.68 -4.21
C SER A 28 5.24 10.61 -4.03
N VAL A 29 5.77 9.45 -3.62
CA VAL A 29 7.22 9.28 -3.41
C VAL A 29 7.98 9.16 -4.73
N ALA A 30 7.45 8.46 -5.72
CA ALA A 30 8.20 8.10 -6.92
C ALA A 30 7.44 8.29 -8.24
N GLY A 31 6.13 8.60 -8.23
CA GLY A 31 5.29 8.61 -9.43
C GLY A 31 5.82 9.52 -10.54
N GLU A 32 6.14 10.77 -10.23
CA GLU A 32 6.69 11.74 -11.18
C GLU A 32 8.03 11.29 -11.79
N LEU A 33 8.90 10.66 -10.98
CA LEU A 33 10.18 10.13 -11.44
C LEU A 33 10.01 8.95 -12.39
N VAL A 34 9.03 8.10 -12.10
CA VAL A 34 8.68 6.95 -12.95
C VAL A 34 8.10 7.42 -14.28
N ASP A 35 7.20 8.39 -14.26
CA ASP A 35 6.61 8.93 -15.48
C ASP A 35 7.70 9.59 -16.36
N ALA A 36 8.60 10.38 -15.78
CA ALA A 36 9.75 10.95 -16.49
C ALA A 36 10.70 9.88 -17.05
N ALA A 37 10.94 8.78 -16.30
CA ALA A 37 11.77 7.67 -16.76
C ALA A 37 11.15 6.92 -17.94
N LEU A 38 9.82 6.73 -17.93
CA LEU A 38 9.08 6.13 -19.04
C LEU A 38 9.13 7.00 -20.29
N GLU A 39 8.94 8.30 -20.14
CA GLU A 39 9.05 9.27 -21.25
C GLU A 39 10.46 9.24 -21.88
N LEU A 40 11.51 9.25 -21.05
CA LEU A 40 12.90 9.13 -21.53
C LEU A 40 13.17 7.81 -22.26
N ALA A 41 12.46 6.73 -21.88
CA ALA A 41 12.52 5.43 -22.56
C ALA A 41 11.62 5.39 -23.82
N GLY A 42 10.98 6.49 -24.21
CA GLY A 42 10.07 6.55 -25.36
C GLY A 42 8.75 5.82 -25.13
N ARG A 43 8.33 5.69 -23.87
CA ARG A 43 7.08 5.03 -23.43
C ARG A 43 6.04 6.07 -23.02
N GLN A 44 4.77 5.68 -23.04
CA GLN A 44 3.70 6.54 -22.51
C GLN A 44 3.50 6.30 -21.02
N ALA A 45 3.42 7.37 -20.24
CA ALA A 45 3.13 7.31 -18.80
C ALA A 45 1.73 6.72 -18.50
N GLY A 46 0.76 6.93 -19.40
CA GLY A 46 -0.57 6.34 -19.30
C GLY A 46 -0.58 4.86 -19.69
N GLY A 47 -1.03 3.96 -18.78
CA GLY A 47 -1.08 2.52 -19.04
C GLY A 47 0.20 1.77 -18.65
N ARG A 48 1.03 2.37 -17.80
CA ARG A 48 2.30 1.77 -17.32
C ARG A 48 2.14 0.37 -16.69
N GLU A 49 0.95 0.05 -16.19
CA GLU A 49 0.66 -1.23 -15.53
C GLU A 49 0.89 -2.45 -16.44
N ASP A 50 0.84 -2.27 -17.78
CA ASP A 50 1.07 -3.30 -18.79
C ASP A 50 2.43 -3.14 -19.50
N ASP A 51 3.24 -2.13 -19.17
CA ASP A 51 4.53 -1.88 -19.81
C ASP A 51 5.64 -2.75 -19.18
N PRO A 52 6.35 -3.60 -19.96
CA PRO A 52 7.40 -4.45 -19.43
C PRO A 52 8.53 -3.68 -18.72
N THR A 53 8.89 -2.49 -19.24
CA THR A 53 9.93 -1.65 -18.61
C THR A 53 9.50 -1.19 -17.23
N TYR A 54 8.23 -0.82 -17.10
CA TYR A 54 7.67 -0.48 -15.80
C TYR A 54 7.67 -1.69 -14.87
N ILE A 55 7.09 -2.80 -15.30
CA ILE A 55 6.92 -4.01 -14.47
C ILE A 55 8.27 -4.56 -13.99
N GLU A 56 9.26 -4.66 -14.89
CA GLU A 56 10.52 -5.32 -14.59
C GLU A 56 11.56 -4.41 -13.93
N ARG A 57 11.52 -3.10 -14.18
CA ARG A 57 12.58 -2.19 -13.78
C ARG A 57 12.11 -1.06 -12.86
N LEU A 58 11.03 -0.37 -13.21
CA LEU A 58 10.61 0.84 -12.49
C LEU A 58 9.74 0.52 -11.29
N MET A 59 8.81 -0.43 -11.40
CA MET A 59 7.97 -0.82 -10.28
C MET A 59 8.79 -1.37 -9.08
N PRO A 60 9.78 -2.26 -9.25
CA PRO A 60 10.64 -2.65 -8.13
C PRO A 60 11.41 -1.47 -7.52
N ALA A 61 11.85 -0.51 -8.35
CA ALA A 61 12.55 0.68 -7.88
C ALA A 61 11.64 1.64 -7.09
N GLU A 62 10.38 1.81 -7.51
CA GLU A 62 9.37 2.58 -6.75
C GLU A 62 9.19 2.01 -5.34
N TYR A 63 9.01 0.68 -5.22
CA TYR A 63 8.85 0.04 -3.93
C TYR A 63 10.13 0.13 -3.09
N ALA A 64 11.31 -0.03 -3.71
CA ALA A 64 12.58 0.16 -3.00
C ALA A 64 12.73 1.58 -2.45
N ALA A 65 12.35 2.61 -3.21
CA ALA A 65 12.34 4.01 -2.75
C ALA A 65 11.36 4.21 -1.58
N LEU A 66 10.16 3.64 -1.67
CA LEU A 66 9.16 3.69 -0.60
C LEU A 66 9.68 3.08 0.70
N PHE A 67 10.27 1.88 0.64
CA PHE A 67 10.85 1.20 1.81
C PHE A 67 12.08 1.92 2.37
N ALA A 68 12.91 2.50 1.52
CA ALA A 68 14.07 3.30 1.94
C ALA A 68 13.65 4.57 2.68
N THR A 69 12.65 5.29 2.14
CA THR A 69 12.09 6.48 2.80
C THR A 69 11.45 6.13 4.14
N ALA A 70 10.78 4.98 4.23
CA ALA A 70 10.24 4.47 5.49
C ALA A 70 11.37 4.20 6.50
N ALA A 71 12.47 3.58 6.07
CA ALA A 71 13.62 3.29 6.93
C ALA A 71 14.20 4.54 7.59
N ASP A 72 14.33 5.64 6.83
CA ASP A 72 14.86 6.89 7.37
C ASP A 72 13.98 7.45 8.49
N ASN A 73 12.65 7.38 8.32
CA ASN A 73 11.71 7.81 9.35
C ASN A 73 11.68 6.88 10.57
N LEU A 74 11.72 5.56 10.34
CA LEU A 74 11.75 4.56 11.41
C LEU A 74 13.02 4.68 12.29
N ARG A 75 14.18 5.02 11.69
CA ARG A 75 15.42 5.30 12.44
C ARG A 75 15.33 6.54 13.32
N LEU A 76 14.47 7.49 12.95
CA LEU A 76 14.16 8.66 13.79
C LEU A 76 13.12 8.34 14.89
N GLY A 77 12.65 7.09 14.97
CA GLY A 77 11.63 6.67 15.92
C GLY A 77 10.20 7.05 15.53
N LEU A 78 9.98 7.48 14.29
CA LEU A 78 8.65 7.83 13.80
C LEU A 78 7.95 6.58 13.25
N PRO A 79 6.70 6.30 13.64
CA PRO A 79 5.90 5.28 13.00
C PRO A 79 5.59 5.68 11.54
N VAL A 80 5.40 4.69 10.67
CA VAL A 80 5.17 4.92 9.25
C VAL A 80 3.97 4.13 8.75
N VAL A 81 3.15 4.77 7.94
CA VAL A 81 2.06 4.13 7.18
C VAL A 81 2.42 4.16 5.70
N LEU A 82 2.54 2.98 5.08
CA LEU A 82 2.79 2.82 3.65
C LEU A 82 1.48 2.62 2.90
N ASP A 83 1.18 3.50 1.95
CA ASP A 83 0.03 3.38 1.04
C ASP A 83 0.50 3.01 -0.36
N ALA A 84 0.27 1.77 -0.74
CA ALA A 84 0.55 1.26 -2.08
C ALA A 84 -0.39 0.08 -2.42
N PRO A 85 -0.59 -0.23 -3.70
CA PRO A 85 -1.43 -1.38 -4.11
C PRO A 85 -0.87 -2.72 -3.65
N PHE A 86 0.43 -2.93 -3.74
CA PHE A 86 1.15 -4.17 -3.46
C PHE A 86 0.67 -5.40 -4.25
N ALA A 87 -0.27 -5.28 -5.18
CA ALA A 87 -0.92 -6.39 -5.84
C ALA A 87 0.05 -7.41 -6.50
N ALA A 88 1.17 -6.92 -7.05
CA ALA A 88 2.18 -7.78 -7.68
C ALA A 88 2.98 -8.63 -6.68
N TYR A 89 2.92 -8.33 -5.39
CA TYR A 89 3.75 -8.93 -4.36
C TYR A 89 2.96 -9.68 -3.28
N LEU A 90 1.63 -9.68 -3.34
CA LEU A 90 0.77 -10.27 -2.30
C LEU A 90 0.99 -11.78 -2.15
N GLY A 91 1.36 -12.47 -3.22
CA GLY A 91 1.60 -13.92 -3.23
C GLY A 91 2.99 -14.34 -2.75
N ASP A 92 3.91 -13.41 -2.49
CA ASP A 92 5.26 -13.71 -1.98
C ASP A 92 5.28 -13.58 -0.44
N PRO A 93 5.32 -14.69 0.31
CA PRO A 93 5.26 -14.66 1.77
C PRO A 93 6.37 -13.84 2.42
N ASP A 94 7.52 -13.73 1.79
CA ASP A 94 8.72 -13.11 2.34
C ASP A 94 8.92 -11.67 1.85
N PHE A 95 8.06 -11.17 0.96
CA PHE A 95 8.21 -9.85 0.35
C PHE A 95 8.41 -8.72 1.37
N LEU A 96 7.56 -8.66 2.40
CA LEU A 96 7.59 -7.57 3.37
C LEU A 96 8.88 -7.60 4.19
N ILE A 97 9.24 -8.77 4.72
CA ILE A 97 10.46 -8.96 5.52
C ILE A 97 11.71 -8.69 4.66
N THR A 98 11.78 -9.28 3.49
CA THR A 98 12.92 -9.09 2.58
C THR A 98 13.08 -7.63 2.17
N SER A 99 11.98 -6.91 1.91
CA SER A 99 12.02 -5.50 1.56
C SER A 99 12.45 -4.62 2.72
N ALA A 100 11.96 -4.91 3.93
CA ALA A 100 12.38 -4.23 5.16
C ALA A 100 13.87 -4.45 5.45
N ASP A 101 14.36 -5.67 5.33
CA ASP A 101 15.77 -6.03 5.52
C ASP A 101 16.67 -5.33 4.50
N ARG A 102 16.31 -5.37 3.21
CA ARG A 102 17.06 -4.67 2.15
C ARG A 102 17.13 -3.16 2.38
N ALA A 103 16.07 -2.56 2.90
CA ALA A 103 16.03 -1.15 3.26
C ALA A 103 16.70 -0.87 4.62
N SER A 104 17.17 -1.90 5.33
CA SER A 104 17.80 -1.81 6.66
C SER A 104 16.88 -1.13 7.69
N TRP A 105 15.63 -1.61 7.79
CA TRP A 105 14.72 -1.18 8.84
C TRP A 105 15.26 -1.56 10.23
N PRO A 106 14.97 -0.79 11.28
CA PRO A 106 15.40 -1.11 12.63
C PRO A 106 14.89 -2.51 13.05
N THR A 107 15.77 -3.31 13.62
CA THR A 107 15.45 -4.66 14.09
C THR A 107 14.28 -4.62 15.09
N GLY A 108 13.34 -5.53 14.94
CA GLY A 108 12.17 -5.61 15.80
C GLY A 108 11.12 -4.53 15.52
N THR A 109 11.17 -3.86 14.35
CA THR A 109 10.07 -3.00 13.90
C THR A 109 8.78 -3.82 13.79
N PRO A 110 7.71 -3.47 14.53
CA PRO A 110 6.43 -4.16 14.41
C PRO A 110 5.84 -3.93 13.01
N LEU A 111 5.35 -5.00 12.41
CA LEU A 111 4.75 -4.98 11.08
C LEU A 111 3.26 -5.30 11.17
N VAL A 112 2.42 -4.40 10.70
CA VAL A 112 0.98 -4.58 10.62
C VAL A 112 0.53 -4.41 9.18
N VAL A 113 -0.14 -5.42 8.66
CA VAL A 113 -0.77 -5.40 7.34
C VAL A 113 -2.25 -5.09 7.52
N VAL A 114 -2.69 -3.98 6.94
CA VAL A 114 -4.10 -3.59 6.97
C VAL A 114 -4.73 -3.90 5.62
N GLU A 115 -5.66 -4.84 5.61
CA GLU A 115 -6.48 -5.18 4.45
C GLU A 115 -7.77 -4.36 4.48
N VAL A 116 -7.92 -3.46 3.53
CA VAL A 116 -9.13 -2.65 3.40
C VAL A 116 -10.11 -3.40 2.52
N ARG A 117 -11.18 -3.88 3.11
CA ARG A 117 -12.29 -4.57 2.44
C ARG A 117 -13.43 -3.59 2.20
N THR A 118 -14.11 -3.78 1.08
CA THR A 118 -15.25 -2.94 0.68
C THR A 118 -16.10 -3.77 -0.29
N SER A 119 -17.40 -3.65 -0.22
CA SER A 119 -18.33 -4.37 -1.09
C SER A 119 -18.15 -4.00 -2.56
N ALA A 120 -18.51 -4.92 -3.44
CA ALA A 120 -18.47 -4.71 -4.89
C ALA A 120 -19.29 -3.49 -5.31
N GLU A 121 -20.43 -3.29 -4.67
CA GLU A 121 -21.34 -2.20 -4.94
C GLU A 121 -20.72 -0.84 -4.62
N THR A 122 -20.15 -0.72 -3.42
CA THR A 122 -19.48 0.51 -2.96
C THR A 122 -18.23 0.83 -3.80
N VAL A 123 -17.41 -0.18 -4.11
CA VAL A 123 -16.25 0.02 -5.00
C VAL A 123 -16.68 0.51 -6.37
N ARG A 124 -17.70 -0.11 -6.97
CA ARG A 124 -18.22 0.29 -8.28
C ARG A 124 -18.75 1.72 -8.28
N ALA A 125 -19.52 2.08 -7.26
CA ALA A 125 -20.06 3.43 -7.11
C ALA A 125 -18.93 4.47 -7.00
N ARG A 126 -17.91 4.20 -6.19
CA ARG A 126 -16.73 5.08 -6.01
C ARG A 126 -15.92 5.24 -7.31
N LEU A 127 -15.73 4.15 -8.10
CA LEU A 127 -15.05 4.23 -9.40
C LEU A 127 -15.82 5.07 -10.41
N ILE A 128 -17.16 4.93 -10.46
CA ILE A 128 -18.03 5.75 -11.32
C ILE A 128 -17.95 7.22 -10.89
N GLN A 129 -18.07 7.51 -9.60
CA GLN A 129 -18.08 8.87 -9.07
C GLN A 129 -16.75 9.62 -9.34
N ARG A 130 -15.60 8.96 -9.17
CA ARG A 130 -14.29 9.61 -9.39
C ARG A 130 -13.94 9.78 -10.87
N ALA A 131 -14.61 9.04 -11.77
CA ALA A 131 -14.56 9.19 -13.23
C ALA A 131 -13.16 9.27 -13.84
N LEU A 132 -12.17 8.54 -13.30
CA LEU A 132 -10.81 8.56 -13.83
C LEU A 132 -10.69 7.73 -15.11
N PRO A 133 -9.93 8.18 -16.13
CA PRO A 133 -9.73 7.43 -17.38
C PRO A 133 -9.25 5.99 -17.16
N ARG A 134 -8.34 5.77 -16.22
CA ARG A 134 -7.81 4.44 -15.84
C ARG A 134 -8.85 3.47 -15.26
N ASP A 135 -10.04 3.96 -14.90
CA ASP A 135 -11.11 3.12 -14.35
C ASP A 135 -12.12 2.65 -15.41
N GLN A 136 -12.09 3.23 -16.60
CA GLN A 136 -13.03 2.89 -17.66
C GLN A 136 -12.94 1.41 -18.05
N ALA A 137 -11.73 0.86 -18.23
CA ALA A 137 -11.53 -0.55 -18.54
C ALA A 137 -12.06 -1.48 -17.43
N LYS A 138 -11.92 -1.08 -16.15
CA LYS A 138 -12.41 -1.83 -15.00
C LYS A 138 -13.94 -1.86 -14.95
N LEU A 139 -14.56 -0.74 -15.28
CA LEU A 139 -16.02 -0.61 -15.31
C LEU A 139 -16.65 -1.27 -16.54
N ALA A 140 -15.94 -1.31 -17.68
CA ALA A 140 -16.40 -1.94 -18.91
C ALA A 140 -16.58 -3.46 -18.77
N ASP A 141 -15.69 -4.11 -17.99
CA ASP A 141 -15.82 -5.54 -17.66
C ASP A 141 -15.75 -5.73 -16.14
N TRP A 142 -16.77 -5.21 -15.47
CA TRP A 142 -16.88 -5.24 -14.01
C TRP A 142 -16.85 -6.64 -13.41
N PRO A 143 -17.57 -7.66 -13.96
CA PRO A 143 -17.54 -9.00 -13.39
C PRO A 143 -16.12 -9.61 -13.39
N ALA A 144 -15.41 -9.52 -14.51
CA ALA A 144 -14.05 -10.04 -14.62
C ALA A 144 -13.06 -9.26 -13.74
N PHE A 145 -13.21 -7.94 -13.65
CA PHE A 145 -12.40 -7.13 -12.74
C PHE A 145 -12.61 -7.54 -11.29
N TRP A 146 -13.87 -7.64 -10.84
CA TRP A 146 -14.19 -8.00 -9.46
C TRP A 146 -13.75 -9.41 -9.10
N GLN A 147 -13.95 -10.39 -10.00
CA GLN A 147 -13.51 -11.76 -9.78
C GLN A 147 -12.00 -11.87 -9.57
N ARG A 148 -11.20 -11.11 -10.33
CA ARG A 148 -9.73 -11.09 -10.16
C ARG A 148 -9.29 -10.52 -8.82
N LEU A 149 -10.04 -9.56 -8.27
CA LEU A 149 -9.72 -8.95 -6.99
C LEU A 149 -10.03 -9.86 -5.80
N GLY A 150 -11.11 -10.64 -5.86
CA GLY A 150 -11.56 -11.52 -4.78
C GLY A 150 -10.67 -12.74 -4.52
N THR A 151 -9.63 -12.95 -5.34
CA THR A 151 -8.71 -14.09 -5.25
C THR A 151 -7.33 -13.74 -4.71
N GLN A 152 -7.07 -12.48 -4.37
CA GLN A 152 -5.74 -12.04 -3.92
C GLN A 152 -5.70 -11.89 -2.39
N ASP A 153 -5.55 -13.00 -1.70
CA ASP A 153 -5.18 -12.97 -0.28
C ASP A 153 -3.70 -12.58 -0.12
N CYS A 154 -3.41 -11.84 0.94
CA CYS A 154 -2.03 -11.49 1.27
C CYS A 154 -1.35 -12.65 2.00
N ALA A 155 -0.32 -13.22 1.38
CA ALA A 155 0.44 -14.32 1.94
C ALA A 155 1.59 -13.88 2.87
N TRP A 156 1.79 -12.59 3.11
CA TRP A 156 2.97 -12.08 3.83
C TRP A 156 3.08 -12.63 5.24
N SER A 157 4.24 -13.21 5.54
CA SER A 157 4.60 -13.71 6.86
C SER A 157 5.23 -12.62 7.74
N GLY A 158 5.32 -12.88 9.04
CA GLY A 158 6.03 -12.01 9.99
C GLY A 158 5.36 -10.68 10.30
N ALA A 159 4.11 -10.48 9.86
CA ALA A 159 3.29 -9.31 10.16
C ALA A 159 1.98 -9.73 10.83
N GLN A 160 1.39 -8.81 11.58
CA GLN A 160 0.02 -8.98 12.07
C GLN A 160 -0.95 -8.50 10.97
N HIS A 161 -1.97 -9.30 10.67
CA HIS A 161 -2.97 -8.98 9.65
C HIS A 161 -4.25 -8.50 10.31
N VAL A 162 -4.72 -7.34 9.88
CA VAL A 162 -5.99 -6.75 10.34
C VAL A 162 -6.85 -6.44 9.12
N VAL A 163 -8.10 -6.86 9.17
CA VAL A 163 -9.10 -6.52 8.15
C VAL A 163 -9.88 -5.30 8.63
N VAL A 164 -9.96 -4.28 7.80
CA VAL A 164 -10.76 -3.08 8.02
C VAL A 164 -11.84 -3.01 6.96
N ASP A 165 -13.10 -3.05 7.39
CA ASP A 165 -14.24 -2.79 6.52
C ASP A 165 -14.34 -1.28 6.27
N ASN A 166 -14.57 -0.90 5.02
CA ASN A 166 -14.66 0.49 4.58
C ASN A 166 -15.88 0.73 3.66
N ASP A 167 -16.95 0.01 3.88
CA ASP A 167 -18.23 0.34 3.27
C ASP A 167 -18.81 1.62 3.87
N ASP A 168 -18.69 1.74 5.18
CA ASP A 168 -19.03 2.91 5.98
C ASP A 168 -17.76 3.56 6.57
N GLU A 169 -17.89 4.25 7.71
CA GLU A 169 -16.75 4.81 8.45
C GLU A 169 -15.91 3.66 9.06
N PRO A 170 -14.61 3.56 8.71
CA PRO A 170 -13.79 2.42 9.12
C PRO A 170 -13.47 2.47 10.63
N ASP A 171 -13.66 1.34 11.32
CA ASP A 171 -13.14 1.15 12.66
C ASP A 171 -11.65 0.82 12.63
N LEU A 172 -10.83 1.70 13.18
CA LEU A 172 -9.38 1.60 13.20
C LEU A 172 -8.80 1.26 14.58
N ASP A 173 -9.63 1.07 15.59
CA ASP A 173 -9.18 0.91 16.97
C ASP A 173 -8.35 -0.36 17.18
N ALA A 174 -8.68 -1.44 16.46
CA ALA A 174 -7.88 -2.66 16.50
C ALA A 174 -6.45 -2.45 15.99
N VAL A 175 -6.27 -1.66 14.92
CA VAL A 175 -4.93 -1.34 14.38
C VAL A 175 -4.16 -0.43 15.33
N VAL A 176 -4.81 0.57 15.89
CA VAL A 176 -4.21 1.50 16.86
C VAL A 176 -3.74 0.74 18.11
N GLY A 177 -4.56 -0.17 18.64
CA GLY A 177 -4.20 -0.99 19.81
C GLY A 177 -2.93 -1.82 19.61
N LEU A 178 -2.78 -2.44 18.43
CA LEU A 178 -1.59 -3.25 18.11
C LEU A 178 -0.30 -2.43 18.07
N THR A 179 -0.38 -1.19 17.61
CA THR A 179 0.80 -0.31 17.51
C THR A 179 1.18 0.29 18.86
N ASP A 180 0.21 0.57 19.73
CA ASP A 180 0.45 1.07 21.10
C ASP A 180 1.14 0.01 21.97
N ASP A 181 0.71 -1.24 21.91
CA ASP A 181 1.32 -2.35 22.65
C ASP A 181 2.75 -2.60 22.20
N ALA A 182 3.02 -2.51 20.90
CA ALA A 182 4.36 -2.63 20.35
C ALA A 182 5.28 -1.46 20.76
N GLY A 183 4.75 -0.27 20.92
CA GLY A 183 5.46 0.92 21.40
C GLY A 183 5.86 0.81 22.90
N ARG A 184 5.01 0.20 23.71
CA ARG A 184 5.27 -0.03 25.14
C ARG A 184 6.29 -1.13 25.42
N ALA A 185 6.48 -2.06 24.49
CA ALA A 185 7.44 -3.15 24.62
C ALA A 185 8.92 -2.74 24.36
N ARG A 186 9.18 -1.50 23.90
CA ARG A 186 10.54 -1.00 23.70
C ARG A 186 11.10 -0.44 25.02
N PRO A 187 12.16 -1.04 25.61
CA PRO A 187 12.85 -0.39 26.71
C PRO A 187 13.50 0.90 26.17
N HIS A 188 13.23 2.02 26.83
CA HIS A 188 13.98 3.25 26.65
C HIS A 188 15.45 2.97 27.03
N THR A 189 16.27 2.58 26.07
CA THR A 189 17.72 2.58 26.25
C THR A 189 18.22 3.95 25.78
N LEU A 190 18.53 4.79 26.75
CA LEU A 190 19.31 6.02 26.57
C LEU A 190 20.74 5.68 26.19
#